data_59f8a045338e5f91ee5025e7f87751e0
#
_entry.id   59f8a045338e5f91ee5025e7f87751e0
#
_cell.length_a   1.000
_cell.length_b   1.000
_cell.length_c   1.000
_cell.angle_alpha   90.00
_cell.angle_beta   90.00
_cell.angle_gamma   90.00
#
_symmetry.space_group_name_H-M   'P 1'
#
loop_
_entity.id
_entity.type
_entity.pdbx_description
1 polymer ?
#
loop_
_entity_poly.entity_id
_entity_poly.type
_entity_poly.pdbx_seq_one_letter_code
_entity_poly.pdbx_strand_id
1 'polypeptide(L)'
;FFAAPSSFNDPFDCKFSPVIASVKKLASEIAQRQTLDYEPENVERAILADSAIDANFVKAVDRVMNRHGICCFSRKNEEILMWSHYADSHKGICLGFDVSKDPDFFVFPINVTYQDNYPKIDVSQPAGTNKYVSALLGTKYKKWYYEQEVRVYKEHHQAYHFIPASLVSVTFGCKAEAKIIEEVISVANANIELNHVRFYKTEMDKEAYKLNIVKL
;
A
#
# COMPACT_ATOMS: atom_id res chain seq x y z
N PHE A 1 0.72 -0.20 -11.76
CA PHE A 1 1.77 -1.11 -11.30
C PHE A 1 1.65 -1.29 -9.78
N PHE A 2 1.78 -2.52 -9.31
CA PHE A 2 1.83 -2.86 -7.90
C PHE A 2 3.28 -2.99 -7.47
N ALA A 3 3.71 -2.16 -6.54
CA ALA A 3 5.10 -2.04 -6.11
C ALA A 3 5.42 -2.95 -4.93
N ALA A 4 6.65 -3.43 -4.83
CA ALA A 4 7.10 -4.14 -3.63
C ALA A 4 7.25 -3.16 -2.44
N PRO A 5 6.98 -3.57 -1.18
CA PRO A 5 7.17 -2.70 -0.01
C PRO A 5 8.54 -2.05 0.08
N SER A 6 9.60 -2.75 -0.32
CA SER A 6 10.97 -2.24 -0.30
C SER A 6 11.23 -1.08 -1.28
N SER A 7 10.31 -0.83 -2.23
CA SER A 7 10.42 0.28 -3.18
C SER A 7 9.64 1.52 -2.76
N PHE A 8 9.00 1.51 -1.58
CA PHE A 8 8.28 2.67 -1.08
C PHE A 8 9.24 3.81 -0.72
N ASN A 9 8.77 5.05 -0.87
CA ASN A 9 9.54 6.25 -0.57
C ASN A 9 9.83 6.43 0.92
N ASP A 10 8.95 5.93 1.80
CA ASP A 10 9.14 5.97 3.25
C ASP A 10 9.77 4.66 3.74
N PRO A 11 11.03 4.66 4.22
CA PRO A 11 11.69 3.46 4.72
C PRO A 11 11.08 2.92 6.03
N PHE A 12 10.21 3.70 6.67
CA PHE A 12 9.49 3.30 7.88
C PHE A 12 8.16 2.60 7.59
N ASP A 13 7.71 2.63 6.33
CA ASP A 13 6.47 1.98 5.93
C ASP A 13 6.60 0.45 5.95
N CYS A 14 5.48 -0.24 6.21
CA CYS A 14 5.42 -1.70 6.30
C CYS A 14 6.38 -2.32 7.33
N LYS A 15 6.78 -1.56 8.36
CA LYS A 15 7.63 -2.05 9.47
C LYS A 15 6.79 -2.53 10.65
N PHE A 16 7.36 -3.41 11.45
CA PHE A 16 6.73 -3.95 12.66
C PHE A 16 7.77 -4.24 13.74
N SER A 17 7.29 -4.40 14.98
CA SER A 17 8.09 -4.91 16.10
C SER A 17 7.67 -6.35 16.38
N PRO A 18 8.56 -7.34 16.23
CA PRO A 18 8.25 -8.71 16.57
C PRO A 18 8.08 -8.86 18.08
N VAL A 19 7.16 -9.74 18.48
CA VAL A 19 6.95 -10.15 19.87
C VAL A 19 6.83 -11.67 19.87
N ILE A 20 7.52 -12.32 20.80
CA ILE A 20 7.40 -13.77 21.03
C ILE A 20 6.59 -13.95 22.32
N ALA A 21 5.28 -14.11 22.19
CA ALA A 21 4.41 -14.30 23.36
C ALA A 21 4.59 -15.69 23.99
N SER A 22 5.02 -16.71 23.23
CA SER A 22 5.29 -18.05 23.72
C SER A 22 6.43 -18.71 22.93
N VAL A 23 7.59 -18.82 23.55
CA VAL A 23 8.75 -19.51 22.95
C VAL A 23 8.43 -20.98 22.69
N LYS A 24 7.75 -21.64 23.63
CA LYS A 24 7.34 -23.04 23.51
C LYS A 24 6.42 -23.28 22.31
N LYS A 25 5.45 -22.38 22.08
CA LYS A 25 4.55 -22.47 20.93
C LYS A 25 5.31 -22.26 19.63
N LEU A 26 6.19 -21.27 19.58
CA LEU A 26 7.06 -21.01 18.43
C LEU A 26 7.94 -22.21 18.11
N ALA A 27 8.56 -22.81 19.12
CA ALA A 27 9.40 -23.99 18.96
C ALA A 27 8.61 -25.19 18.37
N SER A 28 7.40 -25.42 18.87
CA SER A 28 6.52 -26.46 18.33
C SER A 28 6.12 -26.20 16.87
N GLU A 29 5.79 -24.98 16.51
CA GLU A 29 5.46 -24.59 15.13
C GLU A 29 6.67 -24.79 14.18
N ILE A 30 7.87 -24.43 14.63
CA ILE A 30 9.09 -24.61 13.82
C ILE A 30 9.37 -26.11 13.66
N ALA A 31 9.32 -26.89 14.72
CA ALA A 31 9.56 -28.33 14.67
C ALA A 31 8.59 -29.03 13.70
N GLN A 32 7.31 -28.69 13.72
CA GLN A 32 6.31 -29.26 12.81
C GLN A 32 6.53 -28.94 11.33
N ARG A 33 7.14 -27.80 11.02
CA ARG A 33 7.40 -27.37 9.63
C ARG A 33 8.69 -27.89 9.03
N GLN A 34 9.58 -28.40 9.87
CA GLN A 34 10.86 -28.96 9.43
C GLN A 34 10.66 -30.43 9.00
N THR A 35 11.28 -30.80 7.90
CA THR A 35 11.30 -32.19 7.41
C THR A 35 12.27 -33.07 8.17
N LEU A 36 13.03 -32.50 9.09
CA LEU A 36 13.99 -33.20 9.99
C LEU A 36 13.35 -33.37 11.37
N ASP A 37 13.63 -34.51 12.04
CA ASP A 37 13.17 -34.79 13.40
C ASP A 37 13.82 -33.84 14.41
N TYR A 38 13.25 -32.66 14.58
CA TYR A 38 13.64 -31.69 15.60
C TYR A 38 12.72 -31.83 16.81
N GLU A 39 13.29 -32.22 17.95
CA GLU A 39 12.57 -32.18 19.20
C GLU A 39 12.26 -30.71 19.59
N PRO A 40 11.00 -30.38 19.93
CA PRO A 40 10.62 -29.01 20.26
C PRO A 40 11.46 -28.35 21.36
N GLU A 41 11.92 -29.13 22.34
CA GLU A 41 12.75 -28.66 23.44
C GLU A 41 14.15 -28.21 22.99
N ASN A 42 14.68 -28.83 21.94
CA ASN A 42 15.95 -28.41 21.33
C ASN A 42 15.80 -27.11 20.59
N VAL A 43 14.67 -26.94 19.85
CA VAL A 43 14.33 -25.72 19.17
C VAL A 43 14.07 -24.58 20.16
N GLU A 44 13.37 -24.83 21.26
CA GLU A 44 13.14 -23.86 22.33
C GLU A 44 14.45 -23.32 22.91
N ARG A 45 15.40 -24.24 23.24
CA ARG A 45 16.74 -23.84 23.71
C ARG A 45 17.51 -22.99 22.69
N ALA A 46 17.43 -23.35 21.41
CA ALA A 46 18.08 -22.59 20.35
C ALA A 46 17.48 -21.18 20.21
N ILE A 47 16.14 -21.03 20.28
CA ILE A 47 15.45 -19.75 20.27
C ILE A 47 15.91 -18.87 21.44
N LEU A 48 15.95 -19.43 22.65
CA LEU A 48 16.35 -18.68 23.84
C LEU A 48 17.84 -18.27 23.83
N ALA A 49 18.68 -18.99 23.11
CA ALA A 49 20.11 -18.70 22.97
C ALA A 49 20.40 -17.71 21.82
N ASP A 50 19.47 -17.50 20.87
CA ASP A 50 19.68 -16.66 19.72
C ASP A 50 19.33 -15.19 20.01
N SER A 51 20.35 -14.38 20.31
CA SER A 51 20.19 -12.93 20.53
C SER A 51 19.74 -12.16 19.29
N ALA A 52 19.80 -12.76 18.11
CA ALA A 52 19.39 -12.16 16.84
C ALA A 52 18.01 -12.64 16.35
N ILE A 53 17.27 -13.42 17.15
CA ILE A 53 16.02 -14.06 16.75
C ILE A 53 15.01 -13.04 16.17
N ASP A 54 14.84 -11.90 16.82
CA ASP A 54 13.93 -10.84 16.34
C ASP A 54 14.34 -10.30 14.98
N ALA A 55 15.65 -10.05 14.79
CA ALA A 55 16.18 -9.57 13.51
C ALA A 55 16.01 -10.61 12.38
N ASN A 56 16.16 -11.89 12.70
CA ASN A 56 15.97 -12.98 11.76
C ASN A 56 14.50 -13.11 11.35
N PHE A 57 13.56 -12.93 12.28
CA PHE A 57 12.13 -12.87 11.97
C PHE A 57 11.79 -11.69 11.07
N VAL A 58 12.28 -10.48 11.37
CA VAL A 58 12.07 -9.31 10.52
C VAL A 58 12.56 -9.57 9.11
N LYS A 59 13.78 -10.10 8.93
CA LYS A 59 14.31 -10.43 7.60
C LYS A 59 13.48 -11.49 6.88
N ALA A 60 12.96 -12.49 7.58
CA ALA A 60 12.13 -13.54 6.98
C ALA A 60 10.79 -12.96 6.49
N VAL A 61 10.14 -12.12 7.28
CA VAL A 61 8.90 -11.43 6.91
C VAL A 61 9.14 -10.47 5.75
N ASP A 62 10.20 -9.66 5.79
CA ASP A 62 10.55 -8.74 4.70
C ASP A 62 10.73 -9.49 3.36
N ARG A 63 11.38 -10.68 3.37
CA ARG A 63 11.52 -11.50 2.16
C ARG A 63 10.17 -11.96 1.60
N VAL A 64 9.26 -12.37 2.46
CA VAL A 64 7.92 -12.81 2.04
C VAL A 64 7.11 -11.62 1.53
N MET A 65 7.11 -10.52 2.28
CA MET A 65 6.35 -9.33 1.92
C MET A 65 6.82 -8.68 0.62
N ASN A 66 8.12 -8.71 0.34
CA ASN A 66 8.68 -8.15 -0.89
C ASN A 66 8.35 -8.96 -2.16
N ARG A 67 7.74 -10.13 -2.05
CA ARG A 67 7.16 -10.84 -3.21
C ARG A 67 5.83 -10.23 -3.63
N HIS A 68 5.09 -9.65 -2.70
CA HIS A 68 3.78 -9.07 -2.95
C HIS A 68 3.88 -7.70 -3.62
N GLY A 69 2.86 -7.37 -4.38
CA GLY A 69 2.67 -6.06 -4.95
C GLY A 69 1.61 -5.27 -4.19
N ILE A 70 1.87 -4.00 -3.95
CA ILE A 70 0.96 -3.08 -3.28
C ILE A 70 0.70 -1.89 -4.18
N CYS A 71 -0.56 -1.51 -4.32
CA CYS A 71 -0.96 -0.25 -4.92
C CYS A 71 -1.70 0.58 -3.87
N CYS A 72 -1.23 1.81 -3.68
CA CYS A 72 -1.75 2.75 -2.71
C CYS A 72 -2.71 3.73 -3.39
N PHE A 73 -3.87 3.91 -2.79
CA PHE A 73 -4.91 4.85 -3.22
C PHE A 73 -5.19 5.83 -2.09
N SER A 74 -5.65 7.03 -2.43
CA SER A 74 -6.15 8.01 -1.47
C SER A 74 -7.68 8.12 -1.58
N ARG A 75 -8.34 8.45 -0.46
CA ARG A 75 -9.76 8.80 -0.44
C ARG A 75 -10.03 10.26 -0.83
N LYS A 76 -8.96 11.04 -1.03
CA LYS A 76 -9.03 12.48 -1.35
C LYS A 76 -8.22 12.78 -2.60
N ASN A 77 -8.71 13.73 -3.37
CA ASN A 77 -8.07 14.23 -4.58
C ASN A 77 -7.74 15.73 -4.52
N GLU A 78 -8.04 16.41 -3.41
CA GLU A 78 -7.77 17.84 -3.21
C GLU A 78 -6.65 18.12 -2.17
N GLU A 79 -5.99 17.10 -1.61
CA GLU A 79 -4.97 17.28 -0.60
C GLU A 79 -3.65 17.81 -1.19
N ILE A 80 -3.25 19.01 -0.79
CA ILE A 80 -2.09 19.74 -1.35
C ILE A 80 -0.81 18.93 -1.28
N LEU A 81 -0.56 18.27 -0.14
CA LEU A 81 0.66 17.50 0.07
C LEU A 81 0.71 16.26 -0.83
N MET A 82 -0.43 15.63 -1.12
CA MET A 82 -0.51 14.53 -2.08
C MET A 82 -0.10 14.97 -3.48
N TRP A 83 -0.59 16.12 -3.93
CA TRP A 83 -0.20 16.69 -5.22
C TRP A 83 1.27 17.07 -5.29
N SER A 84 1.83 17.55 -4.18
CA SER A 84 3.25 17.89 -4.09
C SER A 84 4.15 16.66 -4.16
N HIS A 85 3.80 15.58 -3.44
CA HIS A 85 4.65 14.39 -3.29
C HIS A 85 4.47 13.39 -4.43
N TYR A 86 3.24 13.20 -4.94
CA TYR A 86 2.90 12.08 -5.82
C TYR A 86 2.47 12.47 -7.23
N ALA A 87 2.32 13.77 -7.51
CA ALA A 87 1.86 14.25 -8.80
C ALA A 87 2.84 15.27 -9.42
N ASP A 88 4.13 14.93 -9.43
CA ASP A 88 5.20 15.76 -10.01
C ASP A 88 5.07 17.26 -9.63
N SER A 89 5.00 17.53 -8.32
CA SER A 89 4.89 18.90 -7.80
C SER A 89 3.73 19.69 -8.43
N HIS A 90 2.55 19.09 -8.48
CA HIS A 90 1.29 19.60 -9.04
C HIS A 90 1.22 19.66 -10.58
N LYS A 91 2.16 19.06 -11.31
CA LYS A 91 2.14 18.97 -12.77
C LYS A 91 1.47 17.71 -13.30
N GLY A 92 1.44 16.64 -12.49
CA GLY A 92 0.95 15.32 -12.86
C GLY A 92 -0.58 15.23 -12.83
N ILE A 93 -1.06 14.00 -12.73
CA ILE A 93 -2.49 13.65 -12.76
C ILE A 93 -2.87 12.82 -11.55
N CYS A 94 -4.15 12.85 -11.19
CA CYS A 94 -4.79 11.94 -10.25
C CYS A 94 -5.89 11.15 -10.98
N LEU A 95 -5.82 9.82 -10.91
CA LEU A 95 -6.81 8.91 -11.49
C LEU A 95 -7.86 8.56 -10.44
N GLY A 96 -9.13 8.76 -10.77
CA GLY A 96 -10.24 8.40 -9.90
C GLY A 96 -10.92 7.10 -10.34
N PHE A 97 -11.07 6.17 -9.40
CA PHE A 97 -11.65 4.85 -9.64
C PHE A 97 -12.96 4.65 -8.88
N ASP A 98 -13.92 4.03 -9.55
CA ASP A 98 -15.10 3.44 -8.93
C ASP A 98 -14.83 1.94 -8.68
N VAL A 99 -14.52 1.62 -7.43
CA VAL A 99 -14.12 0.26 -7.01
C VAL A 99 -15.24 -0.78 -7.22
N SER A 100 -16.50 -0.35 -7.27
CA SER A 100 -17.64 -1.26 -7.48
C SER A 100 -17.67 -1.85 -8.89
N LYS A 101 -16.98 -1.22 -9.85
CA LYS A 101 -16.95 -1.64 -11.25
C LYS A 101 -15.83 -2.63 -11.57
N ASP A 102 -14.93 -2.88 -10.62
CA ASP A 102 -13.85 -3.85 -10.74
C ASP A 102 -13.54 -4.50 -9.38
N PRO A 103 -14.46 -5.28 -8.81
CA PRO A 103 -14.28 -5.87 -7.49
C PRO A 103 -13.10 -6.84 -7.41
N ASP A 104 -12.70 -7.48 -8.51
CA ASP A 104 -11.58 -8.42 -8.54
C ASP A 104 -10.21 -7.69 -8.50
N PHE A 105 -10.13 -6.52 -9.13
CA PHE A 105 -8.93 -5.69 -9.03
C PHE A 105 -8.78 -5.10 -7.62
N PHE A 106 -9.87 -4.62 -7.03
CA PHE A 106 -9.91 -3.95 -5.73
C PHE A 106 -10.25 -4.90 -4.55
N VAL A 107 -10.04 -6.20 -4.73
CA VAL A 107 -10.34 -7.20 -3.70
C VAL A 107 -9.55 -6.96 -2.41
N PHE A 108 -10.22 -7.13 -1.27
CA PHE A 108 -9.65 -6.97 0.09
C PHE A 108 -8.88 -5.66 0.32
N PRO A 109 -9.49 -4.49 0.11
CA PRO A 109 -8.83 -3.23 0.35
C PRO A 109 -8.51 -3.07 1.85
N ILE A 110 -7.29 -2.63 2.15
CA ILE A 110 -6.82 -2.39 3.51
C ILE A 110 -6.86 -0.88 3.77
N ASN A 111 -7.66 -0.47 4.75
CA ASN A 111 -7.63 0.91 5.24
C ASN A 111 -6.41 1.09 6.15
N VAL A 112 -5.57 2.09 5.85
CA VAL A 112 -4.39 2.36 6.64
C VAL A 112 -4.78 3.01 7.98
N THR A 113 -4.25 2.46 9.05
CA THR A 113 -4.33 3.00 10.41
C THR A 113 -3.05 3.78 10.72
N TYR A 114 -3.21 4.98 11.26
CA TYR A 114 -2.11 5.90 11.52
C TYR A 114 -1.76 5.95 13.00
N GLN A 115 -0.49 5.67 13.33
CA GLN A 115 -0.02 5.63 14.71
C GLN A 115 1.46 6.05 14.82
N ASP A 116 1.93 6.24 16.07
CA ASP A 116 3.33 6.62 16.34
C ASP A 116 4.29 5.45 16.35
N ASN A 117 3.83 4.29 16.79
CA ASN A 117 4.68 3.12 17.01
C ASN A 117 4.44 2.07 15.94
N TYR A 118 5.43 1.26 15.67
CA TYR A 118 5.25 0.07 14.83
C TYR A 118 4.20 -0.88 15.43
N PRO A 119 3.40 -1.57 14.58
CA PRO A 119 2.52 -2.62 15.07
C PRO A 119 3.33 -3.74 15.70
N LYS A 120 2.86 -4.24 16.85
CA LYS A 120 3.45 -5.41 17.49
C LYS A 120 2.86 -6.67 16.89
N ILE A 121 3.71 -7.55 16.38
CA ILE A 121 3.29 -8.81 15.76
C ILE A 121 3.85 -9.97 16.56
N ASP A 122 2.94 -10.80 17.11
CA ASP A 122 3.32 -12.02 17.81
C ASP A 122 3.70 -13.10 16.81
N VAL A 123 5.01 -13.29 16.62
CA VAL A 123 5.58 -14.26 15.69
C VAL A 123 5.49 -15.72 16.19
N SER A 124 5.01 -15.95 17.42
CA SER A 124 4.71 -17.29 17.94
C SER A 124 3.36 -17.84 17.44
N GLN A 125 2.58 -17.04 16.70
CA GLN A 125 1.35 -17.49 16.06
C GLN A 125 1.62 -17.98 14.63
N PRO A 126 0.80 -18.91 14.08
CA PRO A 126 0.96 -19.38 12.72
C PRO A 126 1.01 -18.23 11.72
N ALA A 127 2.02 -18.22 10.86
CA ALA A 127 2.07 -17.27 9.75
C ALA A 127 0.92 -17.55 8.78
N GLY A 128 0.23 -16.52 8.32
CA GLY A 128 -0.82 -16.65 7.29
C GLY A 128 -2.23 -16.26 7.74
N THR A 129 -2.37 -15.67 8.90
CA THR A 129 -3.63 -15.02 9.24
C THR A 129 -3.70 -13.64 8.55
N ASN A 130 -4.82 -13.30 7.94
CA ASN A 130 -5.09 -11.97 7.34
C ASN A 130 -4.77 -10.82 8.30
N LYS A 131 -4.75 -11.11 9.61
CA LYS A 131 -4.42 -10.16 10.67
C LYS A 131 -2.96 -9.66 10.58
N TYR A 132 -1.99 -10.52 10.22
CA TYR A 132 -0.59 -10.10 10.07
C TYR A 132 -0.40 -9.22 8.84
N VAL A 133 -1.00 -9.63 7.72
CA VAL A 133 -0.97 -8.85 6.47
C VAL A 133 -1.60 -7.48 6.71
N SER A 134 -2.77 -7.43 7.35
CA SER A 134 -3.45 -6.18 7.67
C SER A 134 -2.63 -5.29 8.61
N ALA A 135 -1.93 -5.85 9.61
CA ALA A 135 -1.09 -5.08 10.52
C ALA A 135 0.15 -4.52 9.80
N LEU A 136 0.82 -5.35 8.99
CA LEU A 136 2.02 -4.96 8.24
C LEU A 136 1.71 -3.92 7.15
N LEU A 137 0.68 -4.18 6.33
CA LEU A 137 0.33 -3.34 5.20
C LEU A 137 -0.61 -2.20 5.58
N GLY A 138 -1.31 -2.32 6.70
CA GLY A 138 -2.35 -1.37 7.13
C GLY A 138 -1.91 -0.42 8.23
N THR A 139 -0.62 -0.31 8.53
CA THR A 139 -0.14 0.62 9.57
C THR A 139 0.90 1.58 8.98
N LYS A 140 0.74 2.86 9.27
CA LYS A 140 1.64 3.92 8.82
C LYS A 140 1.87 4.97 9.91
N TYR A 141 2.98 5.70 9.84
CA TYR A 141 3.27 6.79 10.78
C TYR A 141 2.20 7.88 10.70
N LYS A 142 1.75 8.36 11.86
CA LYS A 142 0.59 9.28 11.94
C LYS A 142 0.74 10.59 11.17
N LYS A 143 1.97 11.05 10.90
CA LYS A 143 2.18 12.28 10.10
C LYS A 143 1.72 12.16 8.65
N TRP A 144 1.54 10.93 8.15
CA TRP A 144 0.99 10.65 6.82
C TRP A 144 -0.55 10.56 6.79
N TYR A 145 -1.24 10.89 7.89
CA TYR A 145 -2.70 10.82 7.99
C TYR A 145 -3.45 11.56 6.88
N TYR A 146 -2.85 12.65 6.36
CA TYR A 146 -3.45 13.43 5.27
C TYR A 146 -3.65 12.61 3.98
N GLU A 147 -2.92 11.53 3.77
CA GLU A 147 -3.05 10.65 2.60
C GLU A 147 -4.37 9.90 2.59
N GLN A 148 -4.99 9.62 3.75
CA GLN A 148 -6.21 8.82 3.90
C GLN A 148 -6.17 7.56 3.03
N GLU A 149 -5.10 6.80 3.22
CA GLU A 149 -4.65 5.76 2.32
C GLU A 149 -5.51 4.50 2.43
N VAL A 150 -5.75 3.91 1.25
CA VAL A 150 -6.32 2.57 1.09
C VAL A 150 -5.35 1.77 0.22
N ARG A 151 -4.98 0.58 0.66
CA ARG A 151 -4.05 -0.30 -0.07
C ARG A 151 -4.79 -1.48 -0.65
N VAL A 152 -4.46 -1.81 -1.89
CA VAL A 152 -4.79 -3.09 -2.52
C VAL A 152 -3.50 -3.86 -2.68
N TYR A 153 -3.49 -5.14 -2.33
CA TYR A 153 -2.32 -5.99 -2.50
C TYR A 153 -2.61 -7.17 -3.43
N LYS A 154 -1.57 -7.64 -4.09
CA LYS A 154 -1.58 -8.79 -5.00
C LYS A 154 -0.41 -9.71 -4.66
N GLU A 155 -0.47 -10.95 -5.12
CA GLU A 155 0.53 -11.97 -4.84
C GLU A 155 1.93 -11.60 -5.36
N HIS A 156 2.00 -10.83 -6.46
CA HIS A 156 3.26 -10.44 -7.08
C HIS A 156 3.33 -8.93 -7.33
N HIS A 157 4.54 -8.37 -7.25
CA HIS A 157 4.81 -6.99 -7.64
C HIS A 157 5.01 -6.90 -9.16
N GLN A 158 3.97 -6.46 -9.85
CA GLN A 158 3.94 -6.33 -11.31
C GLN A 158 2.83 -5.38 -11.77
N ALA A 159 2.72 -5.19 -13.08
CA ALA A 159 1.55 -4.53 -13.65
C ALA A 159 0.33 -5.47 -13.62
N TYR A 160 -0.81 -4.92 -13.21
CA TYR A 160 -2.11 -5.57 -13.31
C TYR A 160 -3.05 -4.68 -14.12
N HIS A 161 -3.87 -5.29 -14.95
CA HIS A 161 -4.89 -4.59 -15.71
C HIS A 161 -6.15 -4.43 -14.86
N PHE A 162 -6.74 -3.26 -14.92
CA PHE A 162 -8.06 -2.99 -14.35
C PHE A 162 -9.10 -2.90 -15.47
N ILE A 163 -10.36 -3.12 -15.14
CA ILE A 163 -11.47 -2.96 -16.09
C ILE A 163 -11.62 -1.46 -16.41
N PRO A 164 -11.54 -1.02 -17.69
CA PRO A 164 -11.61 0.39 -18.09
C PRO A 164 -12.79 1.14 -17.50
N ALA A 165 -13.95 0.48 -17.36
CA ALA A 165 -15.15 1.06 -16.76
C ALA A 165 -14.95 1.55 -15.31
N SER A 166 -13.96 1.02 -14.58
CA SER A 166 -13.65 1.44 -13.20
C SER A 166 -12.93 2.78 -13.15
N LEU A 167 -12.21 3.21 -14.19
CA LEU A 167 -11.60 4.53 -14.28
C LEU A 167 -12.70 5.56 -14.61
N VAL A 168 -13.07 6.39 -13.66
CA VAL A 168 -14.20 7.33 -13.81
C VAL A 168 -13.77 8.78 -13.98
N SER A 169 -12.55 9.13 -13.62
CA SER A 169 -12.06 10.51 -13.77
C SER A 169 -10.56 10.60 -13.89
N VAL A 170 -10.10 11.66 -14.55
CA VAL A 170 -8.72 12.15 -14.56
C VAL A 170 -8.74 13.58 -14.09
N THR A 171 -7.99 13.89 -13.03
CA THR A 171 -7.82 15.24 -12.51
C THR A 171 -6.38 15.69 -12.77
N PHE A 172 -6.19 16.82 -13.40
CA PHE A 172 -4.89 17.43 -13.67
C PHE A 172 -4.47 18.35 -12.52
N GLY A 173 -3.19 18.37 -12.22
CA GLY A 173 -2.63 19.31 -11.25
C GLY A 173 -2.74 20.76 -11.71
N CYS A 174 -2.74 21.72 -10.77
CA CYS A 174 -2.88 23.14 -11.07
C CYS A 174 -1.73 23.69 -11.94
N LYS A 175 -0.58 23.02 -11.95
CA LYS A 175 0.58 23.35 -12.80
C LYS A 175 0.72 22.47 -14.03
N ALA A 176 -0.28 21.62 -14.35
CA ALA A 176 -0.25 20.79 -15.54
C ALA A 176 -0.22 21.66 -16.80
N GLU A 177 0.67 21.35 -17.73
CA GLU A 177 0.80 22.06 -19.00
C GLU A 177 -0.39 21.77 -19.92
N ALA A 178 -0.86 22.77 -20.65
CA ALA A 178 -2.00 22.64 -21.56
C ALA A 178 -1.80 21.50 -22.57
N LYS A 179 -0.59 21.38 -23.12
CA LYS A 179 -0.23 20.30 -24.04
C LYS A 179 -0.46 18.90 -23.46
N ILE A 180 -0.06 18.68 -22.21
CA ILE A 180 -0.24 17.39 -21.53
C ILE A 180 -1.74 17.11 -21.31
N ILE A 181 -2.51 18.14 -20.93
CA ILE A 181 -3.96 18.02 -20.76
C ILE A 181 -4.60 17.59 -22.08
N GLU A 182 -4.28 18.26 -23.19
CA GLU A 182 -4.82 17.97 -24.52
C GLU A 182 -4.44 16.53 -24.98
N GLU A 183 -3.18 16.13 -24.79
CA GLU A 183 -2.70 14.79 -25.15
C GLU A 183 -3.45 13.69 -24.37
N VAL A 184 -3.60 13.84 -23.05
CA VAL A 184 -4.29 12.84 -22.20
C VAL A 184 -5.77 12.74 -22.57
N ILE A 185 -6.45 13.89 -22.79
CA ILE A 185 -7.86 13.92 -23.23
C ILE A 185 -7.99 13.25 -24.60
N SER A 186 -7.09 13.55 -25.53
CA SER A 186 -7.10 12.97 -26.88
C SER A 186 -6.95 11.46 -26.86
N VAL A 187 -5.99 10.93 -26.07
CA VAL A 187 -5.77 9.48 -25.90
C VAL A 187 -7.00 8.81 -25.30
N ALA A 188 -7.61 9.41 -24.29
CA ALA A 188 -8.82 8.86 -23.68
C ALA A 188 -10.01 8.85 -24.65
N ASN A 189 -10.22 9.93 -25.38
CA ASN A 189 -11.32 10.04 -26.35
C ASN A 189 -11.14 9.11 -27.58
N ALA A 190 -9.90 8.76 -27.92
CA ALA A 190 -9.62 7.79 -28.98
C ALA A 190 -9.94 6.34 -28.57
N ASN A 191 -10.11 6.07 -27.28
CA ASN A 191 -10.47 4.76 -26.77
C ASN A 191 -11.95 4.74 -26.34
N ILE A 192 -12.78 3.96 -27.10
CA ILE A 192 -14.21 3.85 -26.84
C ILE A 192 -14.56 3.36 -25.43
N GLU A 193 -13.70 2.56 -24.82
CA GLU A 193 -13.87 2.07 -23.46
C GLU A 193 -13.69 3.15 -22.39
N LEU A 194 -13.11 4.32 -22.74
CA LEU A 194 -12.85 5.44 -21.85
C LEU A 194 -13.76 6.67 -22.10
N ASN A 195 -14.72 6.59 -23.01
CA ASN A 195 -15.63 7.71 -23.35
C ASN A 195 -16.47 8.23 -22.17
N HIS A 196 -16.58 7.45 -21.09
CA HIS A 196 -17.29 7.82 -19.87
C HIS A 196 -16.43 8.58 -18.86
N VAL A 197 -15.11 8.65 -19.08
CA VAL A 197 -14.16 9.30 -18.16
C VAL A 197 -14.39 10.82 -18.15
N ARG A 198 -14.42 11.40 -16.96
CA ARG A 198 -14.59 12.83 -16.76
C ARG A 198 -13.25 13.48 -16.45
N PHE A 199 -13.05 14.69 -17.00
CA PHE A 199 -11.81 15.43 -16.85
C PHE A 199 -12.00 16.63 -15.93
N TYR A 200 -11.03 16.84 -15.05
CA TYR A 200 -11.00 17.93 -14.09
C TYR A 200 -9.59 18.52 -14.02
N LYS A 201 -9.49 19.73 -13.47
CA LYS A 201 -8.22 20.36 -13.11
C LYS A 201 -8.32 20.90 -11.69
N THR A 202 -7.22 20.83 -10.93
CA THR A 202 -7.14 21.55 -9.67
C THR A 202 -6.74 22.99 -9.92
N GLU A 203 -7.32 23.92 -9.16
CA GLU A 203 -6.98 25.33 -9.15
C GLU A 203 -6.63 25.76 -7.72
N MET A 204 -5.63 26.62 -7.58
CA MET A 204 -5.29 27.18 -6.27
C MET A 204 -6.39 28.14 -5.84
N ASP A 205 -6.87 27.98 -4.62
CA ASP A 205 -7.76 28.96 -4.02
C ASP A 205 -7.03 30.30 -3.85
N LYS A 206 -7.77 31.41 -3.95
CA LYS A 206 -7.19 32.75 -3.92
C LYS A 206 -6.93 33.28 -2.48
N GLU A 207 -7.60 32.69 -1.50
CA GLU A 207 -7.60 33.19 -0.11
C GLU A 207 -7.16 32.14 0.92
N ALA A 208 -7.15 30.85 0.53
CA ALA A 208 -6.85 29.77 1.45
C ALA A 208 -5.84 28.77 0.87
N TYR A 209 -5.12 28.05 1.73
CA TYR A 209 -4.34 26.87 1.32
C TYR A 209 -5.26 25.70 0.99
N LYS A 210 -5.83 25.75 -0.20
CA LYS A 210 -6.82 24.82 -0.70
C LYS A 210 -6.71 24.66 -2.20
N LEU A 211 -7.04 23.47 -2.70
CA LEU A 211 -7.26 23.20 -4.13
C LEU A 211 -8.77 23.08 -4.39
N ASN A 212 -9.23 23.79 -5.38
CA ASN A 212 -10.58 23.65 -5.93
C ASN A 212 -10.52 22.74 -7.15
N ILE A 213 -11.49 21.84 -7.32
CA ILE A 213 -11.57 20.94 -8.48
C ILE A 213 -12.58 21.49 -9.45
N VAL A 214 -12.12 21.85 -10.65
CA VAL A 214 -12.92 22.45 -11.72
C VAL A 214 -13.07 21.42 -12.86
N LYS A 215 -14.26 21.29 -13.39
CA LYS A 215 -14.53 20.42 -14.55
C LYS A 215 -14.00 21.07 -15.83
N LEU A 216 -13.34 20.30 -16.68
CA LEU A 216 -12.91 20.69 -18.03
C LEU A 216 -13.99 20.39 -19.07
#